data_b000a774dddd16d5fa2aa2420c9d8e06
#
_entry.id   b000a774dddd16d5fa2aa2420c9d8e06
#
_cell.length_a   1.000
_cell.length_b   1.000
_cell.length_c   1.000
_cell.angle_alpha   90.00
_cell.angle_beta   90.00
_cell.angle_gamma   90.00
#
_symmetry.space_group_name_H-M   'P 1'
#
loop_
_entity.id
_entity.type
_entity.pdbx_description
1 polymer ?
#
loop_
_entity_poly.entity_id
_entity_poly.type
_entity_poly.pdbx_seq_one_letter_code
_entity_poly.pdbx_strand_id
1 'polypeptide(L)'
;MSDYVIPQPVQPSLPVKGTNARFPVRRIYCIGRNYADHAVEMGHDPDKEPPFFFQKNGDNVISSGEFPYPPQTNDVHYEVEMVVALKSGGANISEADAMQHVFGYGIGLDMTLSLIHI
;
A
#
# COMPACT_ATOMS: atom_id res chain seq x y z
N MET A 1 22.54 -20.61 -8.19
CA MET A 1 22.80 -20.22 -9.58
C MET A 1 21.53 -19.64 -10.17
N SER A 2 21.64 -18.55 -10.86
CA SER A 2 20.48 -17.91 -11.49
C SER A 2 20.34 -18.37 -12.92
N ASP A 3 19.11 -18.70 -13.33
CA ASP A 3 18.79 -19.02 -14.71
C ASP A 3 18.34 -17.79 -15.52
N TYR A 4 18.48 -16.59 -14.94
CA TYR A 4 18.07 -15.35 -15.58
C TYR A 4 19.24 -14.67 -16.27
N VAL A 5 18.94 -13.99 -17.38
CA VAL A 5 19.97 -13.33 -18.20
C VAL A 5 20.52 -12.06 -17.53
N ILE A 6 19.84 -11.53 -16.55
CA ILE A 6 20.29 -10.44 -15.68
C ILE A 6 20.08 -10.87 -14.22
N PRO A 7 20.71 -10.19 -13.25
CA PRO A 7 20.49 -10.54 -11.84
C PRO A 7 19.02 -10.48 -11.49
N GLN A 8 18.55 -11.49 -10.75
CA GLN A 8 17.18 -11.53 -10.28
C GLN A 8 16.92 -10.38 -9.31
N PRO A 9 15.79 -9.64 -9.44
CA PRO A 9 15.46 -8.61 -8.48
C PRO A 9 15.30 -9.17 -7.08
N VAL A 10 15.66 -8.37 -6.08
CA VAL A 10 15.46 -8.72 -4.68
C VAL A 10 13.96 -8.72 -4.38
N GLN A 11 13.49 -9.75 -3.67
CA GLN A 11 12.09 -9.84 -3.25
C GLN A 11 11.82 -8.78 -2.17
N PRO A 12 10.95 -7.78 -2.40
CA PRO A 12 10.54 -6.86 -1.35
C PRO A 12 9.80 -7.61 -0.25
N SER A 13 10.06 -7.24 0.98
CA SER A 13 9.40 -7.91 2.12
C SER A 13 9.28 -6.97 3.30
N LEU A 14 8.37 -7.32 4.21
CA LEU A 14 8.12 -6.58 5.43
C LEU A 14 8.37 -7.48 6.65
N PRO A 15 8.85 -6.90 7.75
CA PRO A 15 8.98 -7.67 8.99
C PRO A 15 7.61 -8.04 9.53
N VAL A 16 7.55 -9.17 10.22
CA VAL A 16 6.33 -9.65 10.88
C VAL A 16 6.62 -9.79 12.35
N LYS A 17 5.77 -9.20 13.19
CA LYS A 17 5.93 -9.26 14.63
C LYS A 17 5.84 -10.72 15.11
N GLY A 18 6.77 -11.12 15.96
CA GLY A 18 6.78 -12.44 16.58
C GLY A 18 7.46 -13.53 15.78
N THR A 19 8.09 -13.22 14.64
CA THR A 19 8.81 -14.19 13.83
C THR A 19 9.98 -13.54 13.11
N ASN A 20 10.96 -14.33 12.72
CA ASN A 20 12.05 -13.91 11.84
C ASN A 20 11.68 -14.06 10.36
N ALA A 21 10.61 -14.77 10.07
CA ALA A 21 10.09 -14.88 8.70
C ALA A 21 9.48 -13.55 8.29
N ARG A 22 9.57 -13.24 7.00
CA ARG A 22 9.13 -11.96 6.46
C ARG A 22 7.94 -12.16 5.53
N PHE A 23 7.10 -11.13 5.44
CA PHE A 23 5.98 -11.13 4.52
C PHE A 23 6.45 -10.65 3.15
N PRO A 24 6.37 -11.50 2.10
CA PRO A 24 6.78 -11.07 0.76
C PRO A 24 5.75 -10.12 0.16
N VAL A 25 6.23 -8.98 -0.34
CA VAL A 25 5.37 -7.98 -0.96
C VAL A 25 5.38 -8.20 -2.47
N ARG A 26 4.22 -8.25 -3.06
CA ARG A 26 4.08 -8.36 -4.52
C ARG A 26 3.38 -7.15 -5.10
N ARG A 27 2.10 -7.04 -4.87
CA ARG A 27 1.28 -5.92 -5.36
C ARG A 27 0.77 -5.12 -4.19
N ILE A 28 0.73 -3.81 -4.37
CA ILE A 28 0.18 -2.90 -3.38
C ILE A 28 -0.97 -2.17 -4.03
N TYR A 29 -2.17 -2.36 -3.49
CA TYR A 29 -3.35 -1.64 -3.91
C TYR A 29 -3.68 -0.60 -2.85
N CYS A 30 -3.83 0.63 -3.29
CA CYS A 30 -4.22 1.75 -2.43
C CYS A 30 -5.67 2.10 -2.70
N ILE A 31 -6.37 2.55 -1.66
CA ILE A 31 -7.79 2.86 -1.76
C ILE A 31 -7.94 4.36 -1.56
N GLY A 32 -8.39 5.04 -2.62
CA GLY A 32 -8.70 6.46 -2.55
C GLY A 32 -10.14 6.67 -2.14
N ARG A 33 -10.41 7.82 -1.52
CA ARG A 33 -11.74 8.23 -1.00
C ARG A 33 -12.28 7.27 0.05
N ASN A 34 -11.37 6.57 0.75
CA ASN A 34 -11.77 5.62 1.78
C ASN A 34 -12.15 6.32 3.09
N TYR A 35 -11.53 7.46 3.37
CA TYR A 35 -11.83 8.27 4.55
C TYR A 35 -12.77 9.41 4.17
N ALA A 36 -13.90 9.51 4.87
CA ALA A 36 -14.94 10.49 4.54
C ALA A 36 -14.40 11.93 4.58
N ASP A 37 -13.61 12.28 5.59
CA ASP A 37 -13.05 13.62 5.72
C ASP A 37 -12.14 13.97 4.55
N HIS A 38 -11.32 13.01 4.12
CA HIS A 38 -10.44 13.19 2.98
C HIS A 38 -11.24 13.41 1.69
N ALA A 39 -12.31 12.65 1.48
CA ALA A 39 -13.16 12.80 0.32
C ALA A 39 -13.81 14.19 0.28
N VAL A 40 -14.27 14.70 1.41
CA VAL A 40 -14.85 16.04 1.52
C VAL A 40 -13.81 17.11 1.19
N GLU A 41 -12.59 16.99 1.71
CA GLU A 41 -11.50 17.93 1.42
C GLU A 41 -11.17 18.02 -0.06
N MET A 42 -11.35 16.93 -0.80
CA MET A 42 -11.09 16.86 -2.23
C MET A 42 -12.32 17.23 -3.07
N GLY A 43 -13.42 17.65 -2.45
CA GLY A 43 -14.63 18.04 -3.14
C GLY A 43 -15.50 16.87 -3.61
N HIS A 44 -15.30 15.70 -3.04
CA HIS A 44 -16.08 14.50 -3.35
C HIS A 44 -17.15 14.24 -2.29
N ASP A 45 -18.21 13.57 -2.69
CA ASP A 45 -19.26 13.14 -1.78
C ASP A 45 -19.03 11.67 -1.40
N PRO A 46 -18.64 11.39 -0.14
CA PRO A 46 -18.31 10.01 0.25
C PRO A 46 -19.51 9.07 0.22
N ASP A 47 -20.74 9.61 0.26
CA ASP A 47 -21.95 8.81 0.21
C ASP A 47 -22.39 8.44 -1.21
N LYS A 48 -21.93 9.20 -2.21
CA LYS A 48 -22.33 9.03 -3.61
C LYS A 48 -21.25 8.41 -4.49
N GLU A 49 -20.00 8.58 -4.12
CA GLU A 49 -18.87 8.13 -4.93
C GLU A 49 -18.20 6.94 -4.26
N PRO A 50 -18.09 5.81 -4.96
CA PRO A 50 -17.38 4.66 -4.39
C PRO A 50 -15.89 4.97 -4.26
N PRO A 51 -15.17 4.28 -3.37
CA PRO A 51 -13.72 4.37 -3.34
C PRO A 51 -13.13 3.90 -4.66
N PHE A 52 -11.99 4.43 -5.02
CA PHE A 52 -11.25 3.98 -6.19
C PHE A 52 -9.92 3.36 -5.77
N PHE A 53 -9.35 2.56 -6.67
CA PHE A 53 -8.12 1.84 -6.39
C PHE A 53 -7.02 2.36 -7.31
N PHE A 54 -5.81 2.44 -6.75
CA PHE A 54 -4.60 2.67 -7.53
C PHE A 54 -3.50 1.78 -6.99
N GLN A 55 -2.43 1.65 -7.75
CA GLN A 55 -1.39 0.67 -7.45
C GLN A 55 -0.06 1.35 -7.23
N LYS A 56 0.72 0.82 -6.28
CA LYS A 56 2.13 1.16 -6.10
C LYS A 56 2.98 -0.09 -6.28
N ASN A 57 4.24 0.12 -6.66
CA ASN A 57 5.15 -1.00 -6.86
C ASN A 57 5.62 -1.54 -5.51
N GLY A 58 5.72 -2.88 -5.43
CA GLY A 58 6.19 -3.52 -4.20
C GLY A 58 7.61 -3.13 -3.81
N ASP A 59 8.48 -2.86 -4.79
CA ASP A 59 9.86 -2.47 -4.54
C ASP A 59 10.00 -1.02 -4.05
N ASN A 60 8.93 -0.26 -4.00
CA ASN A 60 8.92 1.08 -3.40
C ASN A 60 8.71 1.05 -1.88
N VAL A 61 8.48 -0.11 -1.30
CA VAL A 61 8.28 -0.23 0.14
C VAL A 61 9.59 0.00 0.88
N ILE A 62 9.54 0.85 1.90
CA ILE A 62 10.68 1.14 2.76
C ILE A 62 10.30 0.76 4.19
N SER A 63 11.11 -0.07 4.83
CA SER A 63 10.91 -0.47 6.23
C SER A 63 12.09 -0.12 7.12
N SER A 64 13.06 0.65 6.59
CA SER A 64 14.25 1.06 7.34
C SER A 64 14.00 2.17 8.35
N GLY A 65 12.86 2.85 8.26
CA GLY A 65 12.57 4.02 9.09
C GLY A 65 13.06 5.33 8.51
N GLU A 66 13.70 5.31 7.35
CA GLU A 66 14.21 6.51 6.69
C GLU A 66 13.60 6.64 5.30
N PHE A 67 13.04 7.82 5.04
CA PHE A 67 12.48 8.16 3.73
C PHE A 67 13.42 9.15 3.05
N PRO A 68 14.03 8.79 1.89
CA PRO A 68 14.88 9.74 1.14
C PRO A 68 14.00 10.82 0.51
N TYR A 69 14.20 12.06 0.95
CA TYR A 69 13.41 13.19 0.47
C TYR A 69 13.76 13.48 -1.00
N PRO A 70 12.78 13.59 -1.89
CA PRO A 70 13.06 13.87 -3.30
C PRO A 70 13.74 15.22 -3.48
N PRO A 71 14.80 15.31 -4.32
CA PRO A 71 15.60 16.52 -4.40
C PRO A 71 14.94 17.67 -5.18
N GLN A 72 13.90 17.38 -5.95
CA GLN A 72 13.29 18.39 -6.84
C GLN A 72 11.91 18.83 -6.41
N THR A 73 11.59 18.67 -5.11
CA THR A 73 10.32 19.13 -4.57
C THR A 73 10.51 19.60 -3.14
N ASN A 74 9.69 20.57 -2.73
CA ASN A 74 9.56 21.01 -1.35
C ASN A 74 8.20 20.63 -0.77
N ASP A 75 7.42 19.84 -1.49
CA ASP A 75 6.02 19.60 -1.16
C ASP A 75 5.72 18.10 -1.13
N VAL A 76 6.27 17.42 -0.12
CA VAL A 76 5.99 16.01 0.11
C VAL A 76 4.98 15.91 1.26
N HIS A 77 3.89 15.21 0.99
CA HIS A 77 2.85 14.92 1.96
C HIS A 77 2.92 13.47 2.42
N TYR A 78 2.45 13.21 3.62
CA TYR A 78 2.30 11.86 4.13
C TYR A 78 0.83 11.60 4.50
N GLU A 79 0.42 10.37 4.34
CA GLU A 79 -0.89 9.91 4.78
C GLU A 79 -0.68 8.66 5.62
N VAL A 80 -1.23 8.67 6.85
CA VAL A 80 -1.19 7.51 7.73
C VAL A 80 -2.27 6.54 7.29
N GLU A 81 -1.86 5.31 6.99
CA GLU A 81 -2.75 4.31 6.42
C GLU A 81 -2.74 3.02 7.24
N MET A 82 -3.89 2.38 7.32
CA MET A 82 -3.95 1.00 7.79
C MET A 82 -3.55 0.09 6.62
N VAL A 83 -2.55 -0.73 6.86
CA VAL A 83 -2.10 -1.71 5.88
C VAL A 83 -2.77 -3.04 6.18
N VAL A 84 -3.37 -3.63 5.15
CA VAL A 84 -3.96 -4.96 5.23
C VAL A 84 -3.12 -5.88 4.36
N ALA A 85 -2.53 -6.89 4.98
CA ALA A 85 -1.73 -7.89 4.27
C ALA A 85 -2.61 -9.10 3.95
N LEU A 86 -2.64 -9.48 2.68
CA LEU A 86 -3.46 -10.60 2.21
C LEU A 86 -2.59 -11.83 2.00
N LYS A 87 -3.02 -12.97 2.53
CA LYS A 87 -2.34 -14.25 2.38
C LYS A 87 -2.80 -15.06 1.18
N SER A 88 -3.95 -14.72 0.62
CA SER A 88 -4.51 -15.42 -0.53
C SER A 88 -5.37 -14.47 -1.35
N GLY A 89 -5.47 -14.78 -2.63
CA GLY A 89 -6.28 -14.01 -3.56
C GLY A 89 -7.61 -14.70 -3.88
N GLY A 90 -8.27 -14.16 -4.89
CA GLY A 90 -9.53 -14.71 -5.36
C GLY A 90 -10.30 -13.71 -6.19
N ALA A 91 -11.45 -14.12 -6.66
CA ALA A 91 -12.38 -13.28 -7.41
C ALA A 91 -13.81 -13.54 -6.94
N ASN A 92 -14.62 -12.51 -6.99
CA ASN A 92 -16.02 -12.59 -6.57
C ASN A 92 -16.17 -13.10 -5.14
N ILE A 93 -15.28 -12.66 -4.26
CA ILE A 93 -15.26 -13.06 -2.85
C ILE A 93 -16.41 -12.36 -2.15
N SER A 94 -17.24 -13.12 -1.43
CA SER A 94 -18.31 -12.54 -0.63
C SER A 94 -17.75 -11.75 0.53
N GLU A 95 -18.50 -10.77 1.00
CA GLU A 95 -18.12 -9.98 2.18
C GLU A 95 -17.90 -10.88 3.40
N ALA A 96 -18.72 -11.91 3.55
CA ALA A 96 -18.59 -12.86 4.66
C ALA A 96 -17.28 -13.64 4.63
N ASP A 97 -16.73 -13.91 3.44
CA ASP A 97 -15.52 -14.70 3.28
C ASP A 97 -14.24 -13.86 3.16
N ALA A 98 -14.39 -12.54 3.03
CA ALA A 98 -13.24 -11.66 2.75
C ALA A 98 -12.16 -11.72 3.83
N MET A 99 -12.55 -11.79 5.09
CA MET A 99 -11.60 -11.82 6.21
C MET A 99 -10.72 -13.08 6.25
N GLN A 100 -11.15 -14.15 5.61
CA GLN A 100 -10.36 -15.38 5.53
C GLN A 100 -9.10 -15.21 4.67
N HIS A 101 -9.04 -14.17 3.85
CA HIS A 101 -7.90 -13.87 3.00
C HIS A 101 -6.88 -12.95 3.65
N VAL A 102 -7.16 -12.45 4.85
CA VAL A 102 -6.30 -11.50 5.54
C VAL A 102 -5.25 -12.26 6.36
N PHE A 103 -3.97 -11.91 6.15
CA PHE A 103 -2.88 -12.38 7.00
C PHE A 103 -2.75 -11.54 8.26
N GLY A 104 -2.79 -10.22 8.12
CA GLY A 104 -2.61 -9.33 9.25
C GLY A 104 -2.67 -7.88 8.86
N TYR A 105 -2.33 -7.02 9.82
CA TYR A 105 -2.47 -5.57 9.70
C TYR A 105 -1.18 -4.88 10.10
N GLY A 106 -1.00 -3.69 9.58
CA GLY A 106 0.10 -2.81 9.94
C GLY A 106 -0.27 -1.37 9.75
N ILE A 107 0.69 -0.49 10.03
CA ILE A 107 0.56 0.93 9.81
C ILE A 107 1.61 1.34 8.79
N GLY A 108 1.21 2.13 7.80
CA GLY A 108 2.10 2.65 6.79
C GLY A 108 1.94 4.13 6.61
N LEU A 109 2.96 4.74 6.03
CA LEU A 109 2.90 6.12 5.56
C LEU A 109 2.91 6.08 4.03
N ASP A 110 1.88 6.62 3.43
CA ASP A 110 1.80 6.78 1.97
C ASP A 110 2.34 8.16 1.63
N MET A 111 3.52 8.19 1.03
CA MET A 111 4.19 9.44 0.69
C MET A 111 3.80 9.87 -0.72
N THR A 112 3.42 11.13 -0.86
CA THR A 112 3.00 11.68 -2.14
C THR A 112 3.52 13.10 -2.30
N LEU A 113 3.71 13.54 -3.54
CA LEU A 113 4.19 14.88 -3.82
C LEU A 113 3.11 15.93 -3.59
N SER A 114 1.86 15.61 -3.90
CA SER A 114 0.75 16.54 -3.71
C SER A 114 -0.58 15.81 -3.74
N LEU A 115 -1.44 16.11 -2.79
CA LEU A 115 -2.80 15.58 -2.76
C LEU A 115 -3.65 16.07 -3.94
N ILE A 116 -3.30 17.23 -4.50
CA ILE A 116 -4.04 17.82 -5.63
C ILE A 116 -3.82 17.02 -6.91
N HIS A 117 -2.70 16.35 -7.03
CA HIS A 117 -2.30 15.65 -8.25
C HIS A 117 -2.59 14.15 -8.23
N ILE A 118 -3.29 13.68 -7.22
CA ILE A 118 -3.68 12.29 -7.11
C ILE A 118 -4.97 11.99 -7.89
#